data_3134133344115ac595628ff9c2aed09c
#
_entry.id   3134133344115ac595628ff9c2aed09c
#
_cell.length_a   1.000
_cell.length_b   1.000
_cell.length_c   1.000
_cell.angle_alpha   90.00
_cell.angle_beta   90.00
_cell.angle_gamma   90.00
#
_symmetry.space_group_name_H-M   'P 1'
#
loop_
_entity.id
_entity.type
_entity.pdbx_description
1 polymer ?
#
loop_
_entity_poly.entity_id
_entity_poly.type
_entity_poly.pdbx_seq_one_letter_code
_entity_poly.pdbx_strand_id
1 'polypeptide(L)'
;MNSSLAIAHWKQPIAGRFVPICRRILIIGGMALAATIPAFAQNAELQQKLAAVKQVIALNKQSLQQYQWTETTQLNLNGDPKPPTQNLCQYGPGGQVQKTPIGPPPEQPSGGRLKQRVIEKKKEEMQDYMGEVKGLLSMYVPPDPQKMDQAYQGGKASLNPAGGLMNLVFRDYAQPGDQMTLTFDPAASKVISLSINTYMGQEKDAVTLQVQMATLPDGTNYVQQTVLNATAKKLVVTTTSSNYQKMGG
;
A
#
# COMPACT_ATOMS: atom_id res chain seq x y z
N MET A 1 4.36 58.40 -34.84
CA MET A 1 4.57 59.61 -34.06
C MET A 1 5.47 59.15 -32.90
N ASN A 2 6.78 59.28 -33.10
CA ASN A 2 7.67 60.31 -32.54
C ASN A 2 7.72 60.27 -31.01
N SER A 3 8.81 60.19 -30.29
CA SER A 3 10.22 60.48 -30.48
C SER A 3 10.93 59.97 -29.23
N SER A 4 12.07 59.34 -29.32
CA SER A 4 13.45 59.88 -29.30
C SER A 4 14.02 60.20 -27.92
N LEU A 5 15.12 59.52 -27.63
CA LEU A 5 16.46 59.94 -27.20
C LEU A 5 16.65 60.75 -25.91
N ALA A 6 17.54 60.30 -25.04
CA ALA A 6 18.77 61.01 -24.76
C ALA A 6 19.77 60.21 -23.93
N ILE A 7 20.96 60.12 -24.46
CA ILE A 7 22.24 59.66 -23.95
C ILE A 7 22.82 60.75 -23.01
N ALA A 8 23.49 60.33 -21.93
CA ALA A 8 24.52 61.17 -21.32
C ALA A 8 25.61 60.27 -20.65
N HIS A 9 26.77 60.30 -21.32
CA HIS A 9 28.11 60.02 -20.80
C HIS A 9 28.50 60.98 -19.68
N TRP A 10 29.32 60.53 -18.72
CA TRP A 10 30.43 61.25 -18.13
C TRP A 10 31.34 60.35 -17.30
N LYS A 11 32.50 59.99 -17.81
CA LYS A 11 33.92 60.27 -17.48
C LYS A 11 34.38 59.93 -16.06
N GLN A 12 35.39 59.03 -16.05
CA GLN A 12 36.42 58.88 -14.99
C GLN A 12 37.32 60.08 -14.92
N PRO A 13 38.09 60.35 -13.84
CA PRO A 13 39.46 59.82 -13.81
C PRO A 13 40.11 59.52 -12.44
N ILE A 14 41.14 58.66 -12.49
CA ILE A 14 42.53 58.72 -11.99
C ILE A 14 42.84 58.47 -10.52
N ALA A 15 43.51 57.36 -10.34
CA ALA A 15 44.76 57.06 -9.64
C ALA A 15 45.02 57.54 -8.19
N GLY A 16 45.27 56.58 -7.33
CA GLY A 16 45.99 56.72 -6.06
C GLY A 16 46.57 55.39 -5.60
N ARG A 17 47.84 55.15 -5.86
CA ARG A 17 48.68 54.09 -5.37
C ARG A 17 48.81 54.15 -3.83
N PHE A 18 48.58 53.09 -3.09
CA PHE A 18 49.37 52.73 -1.90
C PHE A 18 49.29 51.23 -1.65
N VAL A 19 50.43 50.59 -1.58
CA VAL A 19 50.78 49.21 -1.18
C VAL A 19 51.58 49.35 0.12
N PRO A 20 51.82 48.39 0.95
CA PRO A 20 51.17 47.13 1.35
C PRO A 20 51.05 46.99 2.89
N ILE A 21 50.31 46.02 3.39
CA ILE A 21 50.71 45.28 4.60
C ILE A 21 50.03 43.87 4.57
N CYS A 22 50.87 42.86 4.52
CA CYS A 22 50.58 41.46 4.70
C CYS A 22 49.80 41.16 6.00
N ARG A 23 48.68 40.49 5.92
CA ARG A 23 48.20 39.66 7.00
C ARG A 23 47.60 38.38 6.41
N ARG A 24 48.36 37.29 6.48
CA ARG A 24 47.96 35.94 6.13
C ARG A 24 46.82 35.54 7.08
N ILE A 25 45.59 35.48 6.59
CA ILE A 25 44.50 34.76 7.22
C ILE A 25 44.33 33.46 6.43
N LEU A 26 44.78 32.40 7.03
CA LEU A 26 44.55 31.02 6.56
C LEU A 26 43.07 30.70 6.82
N ILE A 27 42.21 30.91 5.82
CA ILE A 27 40.85 30.38 5.84
C ILE A 27 40.95 28.92 5.42
N ILE A 28 40.93 28.02 6.43
CA ILE A 28 40.68 26.58 6.22
C ILE A 28 39.20 26.48 5.79
N GLY A 29 38.97 26.55 4.49
CA GLY A 29 37.69 26.21 3.89
C GLY A 29 37.42 24.73 4.05
N GLY A 30 36.65 24.38 5.09
CA GLY A 30 36.08 23.05 5.21
C GLY A 30 35.13 22.83 4.03
N MET A 31 35.61 22.11 3.02
CA MET A 31 34.80 21.65 1.89
C MET A 31 33.90 20.54 2.41
N ALA A 32 32.69 20.89 2.85
CA ALA A 32 31.65 19.90 3.11
C ALA A 32 31.33 19.23 1.77
N LEU A 33 31.92 18.05 1.55
CA LEU A 33 31.48 17.12 0.51
C LEU A 33 30.06 16.68 0.88
N ALA A 34 29.06 17.43 0.40
CA ALA A 34 27.69 16.90 0.30
C ALA A 34 27.77 15.73 -0.68
N ALA A 35 27.74 14.51 -0.17
CA ALA A 35 27.60 13.32 -0.97
C ALA A 35 26.21 13.36 -1.64
N THR A 36 26.13 13.96 -2.82
CA THR A 36 24.98 13.82 -3.71
C THR A 36 24.99 12.38 -4.20
N ILE A 37 24.19 11.51 -3.57
CA ILE A 37 23.90 10.16 -4.10
C ILE A 37 23.27 10.40 -5.46
N PRO A 38 23.88 9.94 -6.55
CA PRO A 38 23.34 10.21 -7.89
C PRO A 38 21.97 9.52 -8.00
N ALA A 39 20.99 10.21 -8.56
CA ALA A 39 19.60 9.72 -8.75
C ALA A 39 19.55 8.36 -9.47
N PHE A 40 20.54 8.03 -10.27
CA PHE A 40 20.73 6.75 -10.93
C PHE A 40 20.93 5.57 -9.95
N ALA A 41 21.62 5.77 -8.82
CA ALA A 41 21.85 4.72 -7.83
C ALA A 41 20.55 4.38 -7.08
N GLN A 42 19.72 5.37 -6.77
CA GLN A 42 18.41 5.16 -6.13
C GLN A 42 17.44 4.41 -7.05
N ASN A 43 17.46 4.69 -8.35
CA ASN A 43 16.63 3.98 -9.32
C ASN A 43 17.06 2.50 -9.47
N ALA A 44 18.35 2.21 -9.48
CA ALA A 44 18.86 0.84 -9.56
C ALA A 44 18.49 0.03 -8.30
N GLU A 45 18.62 0.62 -7.11
CA GLU A 45 18.24 -0.03 -5.86
C GLU A 45 16.73 -0.32 -5.82
N LEU A 46 15.89 0.65 -6.16
CA LEU A 46 14.44 0.47 -6.21
C LEU A 46 14.06 -0.65 -7.19
N GLN A 47 14.67 -0.70 -8.37
CA GLN A 47 14.42 -1.76 -9.36
C GLN A 47 14.83 -3.14 -8.82
N GLN A 48 15.98 -3.26 -8.16
CA GLN A 48 16.43 -4.51 -7.56
C GLN A 48 15.48 -4.98 -6.46
N LYS A 49 15.06 -4.08 -5.56
CA LYS A 49 14.12 -4.42 -4.48
C LYS A 49 12.74 -4.80 -5.02
N LEU A 50 12.26 -4.10 -6.03
CA LEU A 50 11.02 -4.42 -6.72
C LEU A 50 11.06 -5.83 -7.33
N ALA A 51 12.15 -6.19 -8.00
CA ALA A 51 12.33 -7.53 -8.57
C ALA A 51 12.34 -8.61 -7.48
N ALA A 52 13.06 -8.38 -6.37
CA ALA A 52 13.10 -9.30 -5.23
C ALA A 52 11.69 -9.52 -4.63
N VAL A 53 10.93 -8.46 -4.40
CA VAL A 53 9.56 -8.54 -3.87
C VAL A 53 8.65 -9.33 -4.80
N LYS A 54 8.68 -9.08 -6.11
CA LYS A 54 7.88 -9.82 -7.08
C LYS A 54 8.19 -11.31 -7.07
N GLN A 55 9.47 -11.67 -7.00
CA GLN A 55 9.91 -13.06 -6.90
C GLN A 55 9.39 -13.74 -5.61
N VAL A 56 9.54 -13.07 -4.47
CA VAL A 56 9.07 -13.57 -3.17
C VAL A 56 7.55 -13.81 -3.19
N ILE A 57 6.78 -12.86 -3.72
CA ILE A 57 5.31 -13.00 -3.84
C ILE A 57 4.96 -14.22 -4.70
N ALA A 58 5.64 -14.42 -5.83
CA ALA A 58 5.38 -15.52 -6.76
C ALA A 58 5.68 -16.89 -6.12
N LEU A 59 6.85 -17.03 -5.47
CA LEU A 59 7.26 -18.27 -4.80
C LEU A 59 6.32 -18.59 -3.62
N ASN A 60 5.99 -17.59 -2.83
CA ASN A 60 5.12 -17.75 -1.68
C ASN A 60 3.71 -18.20 -2.06
N LYS A 61 3.19 -17.70 -3.20
CA LYS A 61 1.89 -18.12 -3.73
C LYS A 61 1.85 -19.62 -4.02
N GLN A 62 2.93 -20.19 -4.56
CA GLN A 62 3.03 -21.64 -4.83
C GLN A 62 3.02 -22.45 -3.54
N SER A 63 3.74 -22.00 -2.50
CA SER A 63 3.78 -22.65 -1.20
C SER A 63 2.42 -22.64 -0.52
N LEU A 64 1.72 -21.50 -0.54
CA LEU A 64 0.39 -21.34 0.07
C LEU A 64 -0.68 -22.22 -0.57
N GLN A 65 -0.55 -22.59 -1.84
CA GLN A 65 -1.51 -23.49 -2.52
C GLN A 65 -1.58 -24.89 -1.89
N GLN A 66 -0.58 -25.26 -1.09
CA GLN A 66 -0.56 -26.55 -0.39
C GLN A 66 -1.30 -26.55 0.95
N TYR A 67 -1.86 -25.39 1.35
CA TYR A 67 -2.47 -25.24 2.67
C TYR A 67 -3.99 -25.05 2.60
N GLN A 68 -4.66 -25.56 3.63
CA GLN A 68 -5.98 -25.14 4.06
C GLN A 68 -5.86 -24.37 5.38
N TRP A 69 -6.82 -23.48 5.66
CA TRP A 69 -6.84 -22.67 6.88
C TRP A 69 -8.25 -22.27 7.29
N THR A 70 -8.40 -21.86 8.54
CA THR A 70 -9.64 -21.26 9.03
C THR A 70 -9.58 -19.75 8.89
N GLU A 71 -10.57 -19.15 8.26
CA GLU A 71 -10.77 -17.71 8.18
C GLU A 71 -11.93 -17.29 9.07
N THR A 72 -11.68 -16.39 10.03
CA THR A 72 -12.70 -15.78 10.88
C THR A 72 -12.89 -14.33 10.45
N THR A 73 -14.11 -13.95 10.09
CA THR A 73 -14.47 -12.59 9.67
C THR A 73 -15.40 -11.95 10.70
N GLN A 74 -14.98 -10.81 11.24
CA GLN A 74 -15.73 -9.95 12.15
C GLN A 74 -16.17 -8.68 11.41
N LEU A 75 -17.46 -8.48 11.30
CA LEU A 75 -18.05 -7.26 10.74
C LEU A 75 -18.44 -6.31 11.87
N ASN A 76 -18.08 -5.04 11.75
CA ASN A 76 -18.57 -3.95 12.58
C ASN A 76 -19.23 -2.89 11.70
N LEU A 77 -20.49 -2.60 11.96
CA LEU A 77 -21.28 -1.63 11.18
C LEU A 77 -21.80 -0.54 12.11
N ASN A 78 -21.42 0.72 11.88
CA ASN A 78 -21.76 1.87 12.72
C ASN A 78 -21.34 1.70 14.20
N GLY A 79 -20.23 1.00 14.48
CA GLY A 79 -19.79 0.69 15.84
C GLY A 79 -20.46 -0.53 16.46
N ASP A 80 -21.40 -1.18 15.77
CA ASP A 80 -22.13 -2.36 16.22
C ASP A 80 -21.48 -3.65 15.65
N PRO A 81 -20.77 -4.47 16.48
CA PRO A 81 -20.16 -5.71 16.03
C PRO A 81 -21.22 -6.76 15.73
N LYS A 82 -21.13 -7.39 14.56
CA LYS A 82 -21.98 -8.52 14.18
C LYS A 82 -21.34 -9.84 14.63
N PRO A 83 -22.09 -10.93 14.82
CA PRO A 83 -21.50 -12.23 15.09
C PRO A 83 -20.44 -12.61 14.06
N PRO A 84 -19.28 -13.14 14.50
CA PRO A 84 -18.24 -13.54 13.56
C PRO A 84 -18.69 -14.73 12.72
N THR A 85 -18.21 -14.79 11.48
CA THR A 85 -18.40 -15.93 10.60
C THR A 85 -17.07 -16.64 10.39
N GLN A 86 -17.11 -17.97 10.24
CA GLN A 86 -15.94 -18.78 10.01
C GLN A 86 -16.06 -19.58 8.72
N ASN A 87 -14.97 -19.69 7.99
CA ASN A 87 -14.88 -20.50 6.78
C ASN A 87 -13.60 -21.35 6.83
N LEU A 88 -13.71 -22.60 6.36
CA LEU A 88 -12.56 -23.36 5.92
C LEU A 88 -12.18 -22.88 4.52
N CYS A 89 -10.93 -22.51 4.36
CA CYS A 89 -10.39 -21.96 3.12
C CYS A 89 -9.32 -22.87 2.55
N GLN A 90 -9.29 -23.01 1.24
CA GLN A 90 -8.23 -23.71 0.50
C GLN A 90 -8.12 -23.14 -0.92
N TYR A 91 -6.99 -23.37 -1.59
CA TYR A 91 -6.88 -23.03 -3.00
C TYR A 91 -7.49 -24.13 -3.88
N GLY A 92 -8.35 -23.75 -4.80
CA GLY A 92 -8.89 -24.64 -5.84
C GLY A 92 -7.93 -24.77 -7.04
N PRO A 93 -8.28 -25.66 -8.01
CA PRO A 93 -7.45 -25.93 -9.20
C PRO A 93 -7.08 -24.70 -10.03
N GLY A 94 -7.90 -23.65 -10.00
CA GLY A 94 -7.65 -22.38 -10.69
C GLY A 94 -6.82 -21.39 -9.88
N GLY A 95 -6.28 -21.76 -8.71
CA GLY A 95 -5.54 -20.87 -7.82
C GLY A 95 -6.39 -19.79 -7.15
N GLN A 96 -7.71 -19.95 -7.14
CA GLN A 96 -8.66 -19.12 -6.41
C GLN A 96 -8.96 -19.72 -5.04
N VAL A 97 -9.15 -18.87 -4.04
CA VAL A 97 -9.54 -19.32 -2.70
C VAL A 97 -11.00 -19.79 -2.70
N GLN A 98 -11.21 -21.04 -2.34
CA GLN A 98 -12.53 -21.63 -2.07
C GLN A 98 -12.82 -21.51 -0.59
N LYS A 99 -14.04 -21.11 -0.23
CA LYS A 99 -14.48 -20.92 1.15
C LYS A 99 -15.70 -21.80 1.43
N THR A 100 -15.59 -22.64 2.44
CA THR A 100 -16.68 -23.47 2.95
C THR A 100 -17.06 -22.99 4.34
N PRO A 101 -18.30 -22.53 4.58
CA PRO A 101 -18.74 -22.07 5.90
C PRO A 101 -18.58 -23.16 6.97
N ILE A 102 -18.10 -22.76 8.15
CA ILE A 102 -18.02 -23.60 9.35
C ILE A 102 -19.05 -23.09 10.35
N GLY A 103 -19.87 -23.98 10.88
CA GLY A 103 -20.88 -23.66 11.90
C GLY A 103 -22.29 -23.54 11.35
N PRO A 104 -23.27 -23.25 12.23
CA PRO A 104 -24.67 -23.15 11.85
C PRO A 104 -24.89 -21.93 10.93
N PRO A 105 -25.88 -22.01 10.02
CA PRO A 105 -26.29 -20.86 9.23
C PRO A 105 -26.66 -19.68 10.13
N PRO A 106 -26.42 -18.42 9.69
CA PRO A 106 -26.87 -17.25 10.44
C PRO A 106 -28.35 -17.29 10.73
N GLU A 107 -28.73 -16.95 11.96
CA GLU A 107 -30.14 -16.87 12.35
C GLU A 107 -30.88 -15.87 11.47
N GLN A 108 -32.05 -16.29 10.96
CA GLN A 108 -32.90 -15.38 10.20
C GLN A 108 -33.55 -14.38 11.14
N PRO A 109 -33.59 -13.08 10.79
CA PRO A 109 -34.25 -12.08 11.63
C PRO A 109 -35.74 -12.40 11.80
N SER A 110 -36.16 -12.55 13.04
CA SER A 110 -37.59 -12.70 13.38
C SER A 110 -38.29 -11.33 13.33
N GLY A 111 -39.45 -11.25 12.71
CA GLY A 111 -40.24 -10.02 12.66
C GLY A 111 -41.40 -10.10 11.67
N GLY A 112 -42.37 -9.17 11.78
CA GLY A 112 -43.49 -9.08 10.84
C GLY A 112 -43.05 -8.72 9.42
N ARG A 113 -43.87 -9.03 8.40
CA ARG A 113 -43.56 -8.88 6.96
C ARG A 113 -42.97 -7.53 6.57
N LEU A 114 -43.43 -6.43 7.16
CA LEU A 114 -42.91 -5.09 6.87
C LEU A 114 -41.48 -4.89 7.39
N LYS A 115 -41.22 -5.38 8.62
CA LYS A 115 -39.86 -5.34 9.21
C LYS A 115 -38.89 -6.20 8.43
N GLN A 116 -39.30 -7.39 7.98
CA GLN A 116 -38.51 -8.27 7.15
C GLN A 116 -38.10 -7.62 5.84
N ARG A 117 -39.03 -6.97 5.11
CA ARG A 117 -38.73 -6.25 3.85
C ARG A 117 -37.69 -5.13 4.04
N VAL A 118 -37.77 -4.39 5.15
CA VAL A 118 -36.79 -3.32 5.43
C VAL A 118 -35.40 -3.91 5.73
N ILE A 119 -35.36 -5.03 6.47
CA ILE A 119 -34.10 -5.72 6.78
C ILE A 119 -33.50 -6.31 5.51
N GLU A 120 -34.30 -6.96 4.67
CA GLU A 120 -33.86 -7.53 3.38
C GLU A 120 -33.27 -6.45 2.48
N LYS A 121 -33.98 -5.32 2.30
CA LYS A 121 -33.47 -4.20 1.50
C LYS A 121 -32.13 -3.66 2.02
N LYS A 122 -31.99 -3.45 3.34
CA LYS A 122 -30.72 -3.00 3.93
C LYS A 122 -29.61 -4.04 3.78
N LYS A 123 -29.93 -5.31 3.84
CA LYS A 123 -28.98 -6.41 3.61
C LYS A 123 -28.51 -6.41 2.16
N GLU A 124 -29.43 -6.27 1.20
CA GLU A 124 -29.14 -6.17 -0.23
C GLU A 124 -28.23 -4.96 -0.53
N GLU A 125 -28.61 -3.76 -0.08
CA GLU A 125 -27.79 -2.55 -0.23
C GLU A 125 -26.37 -2.70 0.36
N MET A 126 -26.23 -3.44 1.47
CA MET A 126 -24.92 -3.71 2.06
C MET A 126 -24.13 -4.76 1.27
N GLN A 127 -24.81 -5.78 0.73
CA GLN A 127 -24.19 -6.78 -0.12
C GLN A 127 -23.65 -6.17 -1.41
N ASP A 128 -24.43 -5.29 -2.05
CA ASP A 128 -24.04 -4.55 -3.25
C ASP A 128 -22.81 -3.69 -2.96
N TYR A 129 -22.87 -2.88 -1.88
CA TYR A 129 -21.74 -2.06 -1.46
C TYR A 129 -20.47 -2.89 -1.18
N MET A 130 -20.60 -4.03 -0.50
CA MET A 130 -19.48 -4.94 -0.25
C MET A 130 -18.94 -5.56 -1.55
N GLY A 131 -19.80 -5.81 -2.52
CA GLY A 131 -19.44 -6.24 -3.87
C GLY A 131 -18.57 -5.20 -4.57
N GLU A 132 -18.98 -3.93 -4.52
CA GLU A 132 -18.22 -2.80 -5.08
C GLU A 132 -16.87 -2.61 -4.38
N VAL A 133 -16.82 -2.63 -3.05
CA VAL A 133 -15.57 -2.57 -2.27
C VAL A 133 -14.64 -3.72 -2.62
N LYS A 134 -15.18 -4.95 -2.75
CA LYS A 134 -14.40 -6.11 -3.19
C LYS A 134 -13.85 -5.92 -4.61
N GLY A 135 -14.65 -5.39 -5.52
CA GLY A 135 -14.23 -5.04 -6.87
C GLY A 135 -13.09 -4.04 -6.87
N LEU A 136 -13.20 -2.95 -6.08
CA LEU A 136 -12.15 -1.96 -5.89
C LEU A 136 -10.86 -2.61 -5.36
N LEU A 137 -10.94 -3.37 -4.27
CA LEU A 137 -9.76 -3.98 -3.64
C LEU A 137 -9.10 -5.05 -4.50
N SER A 138 -9.84 -5.69 -5.42
CA SER A 138 -9.27 -6.65 -6.37
C SER A 138 -8.25 -6.04 -7.34
N MET A 139 -8.24 -4.70 -7.48
CA MET A 139 -7.24 -3.99 -8.27
C MET A 139 -5.87 -3.89 -7.58
N TYR A 140 -5.82 -4.18 -6.25
CA TYR A 140 -4.63 -4.05 -5.40
C TYR A 140 -4.15 -5.39 -4.85
N VAL A 141 -5.06 -6.34 -4.62
CA VAL A 141 -4.73 -7.61 -3.94
C VAL A 141 -5.19 -8.81 -4.79
N PRO A 142 -4.25 -9.69 -5.17
CA PRO A 142 -2.80 -9.61 -4.94
C PRO A 142 -2.17 -8.47 -5.74
N PRO A 143 -1.03 -7.90 -5.26
CA PRO A 143 -0.33 -6.86 -6.02
C PRO A 143 0.04 -7.35 -7.42
N ASP A 144 -0.31 -6.56 -8.44
CA ASP A 144 -0.05 -6.89 -9.84
C ASP A 144 1.38 -6.49 -10.22
N PRO A 145 2.26 -7.45 -10.61
CA PRO A 145 3.63 -7.16 -11.00
C PRO A 145 3.75 -6.16 -12.17
N GLN A 146 2.80 -6.17 -13.10
CA GLN A 146 2.82 -5.25 -14.25
C GLN A 146 2.48 -3.82 -13.82
N LYS A 147 1.48 -3.64 -12.96
CA LYS A 147 1.16 -2.33 -12.38
C LYS A 147 2.30 -1.77 -11.55
N MET A 148 2.99 -2.62 -10.78
CA MET A 148 4.18 -2.23 -10.02
C MET A 148 5.28 -1.71 -10.95
N ASP A 149 5.53 -2.38 -12.08
CA ASP A 149 6.50 -1.93 -13.10
C ASP A 149 6.06 -0.62 -13.77
N GLN A 150 4.78 -0.47 -14.10
CA GLN A 150 4.22 0.77 -14.66
C GLN A 150 4.38 1.94 -13.70
N ALA A 151 4.10 1.75 -12.40
CA ALA A 151 4.30 2.76 -11.38
C ALA A 151 5.78 3.14 -11.23
N TYR A 152 6.68 2.16 -11.30
CA TYR A 152 8.12 2.40 -11.30
C TYR A 152 8.57 3.23 -12.52
N GLN A 153 8.19 2.81 -13.72
CA GLN A 153 8.54 3.50 -14.97
C GLN A 153 7.95 4.91 -15.04
N GLY A 154 6.75 5.10 -14.47
CA GLY A 154 6.07 6.38 -14.38
C GLY A 154 6.58 7.31 -13.25
N GLY A 155 7.64 6.92 -12.51
CA GLY A 155 8.17 7.70 -11.38
C GLY A 155 7.23 7.80 -10.18
N LYS A 156 6.22 6.92 -10.09
CA LYS A 156 5.22 6.86 -9.02
C LYS A 156 5.57 5.85 -7.92
N ALA A 157 6.68 5.11 -8.07
CA ALA A 157 7.21 4.22 -7.06
C ALA A 157 8.37 4.87 -6.29
N SER A 158 8.42 4.67 -4.98
CA SER A 158 9.51 5.11 -4.12
C SER A 158 9.88 4.05 -3.09
N LEU A 159 11.14 4.08 -2.64
CA LEU A 159 11.68 3.20 -1.61
C LEU A 159 12.03 4.04 -0.38
N ASN A 160 11.43 3.71 0.76
CA ASN A 160 11.63 4.42 2.01
C ASN A 160 12.13 3.43 3.08
N PRO A 161 13.40 3.53 3.53
CA PRO A 161 13.91 2.73 4.64
C PRO A 161 13.16 3.02 5.95
N ALA A 162 12.86 1.98 6.72
CA ALA A 162 12.15 2.07 7.99
C ALA A 162 12.67 1.02 8.99
N GLY A 163 13.67 1.35 9.80
CA GLY A 163 14.14 0.51 10.90
C GLY A 163 14.61 -0.90 10.50
N GLY A 164 15.36 -1.03 9.41
CA GLY A 164 15.78 -2.33 8.85
C GLY A 164 14.80 -2.94 7.86
N LEU A 165 13.57 -2.46 7.84
CA LEU A 165 12.56 -2.78 6.83
C LEU A 165 12.62 -1.77 5.68
N MET A 166 11.92 -2.08 4.60
CA MET A 166 11.79 -1.20 3.44
C MET A 166 10.31 -1.06 3.05
N ASN A 167 9.86 0.18 2.90
CA ASN A 167 8.54 0.50 2.37
C ASN A 167 8.64 0.83 0.89
N LEU A 168 8.08 -0.03 0.05
CA LEU A 168 7.82 0.23 -1.36
C LEU A 168 6.47 0.94 -1.45
N VAL A 169 6.49 2.21 -1.82
CA VAL A 169 5.29 3.04 -1.92
C VAL A 169 4.97 3.27 -3.38
N PHE A 170 3.75 2.96 -3.77
CA PHE A 170 3.21 3.17 -5.11
C PHE A 170 2.06 4.17 -5.02
N ARG A 171 2.20 5.31 -5.69
CA ARG A 171 1.16 6.35 -5.79
C ARG A 171 0.41 6.18 -7.11
N ASP A 172 -0.87 6.56 -7.11
CA ASP A 172 -1.75 6.40 -8.27
C ASP A 172 -1.66 4.98 -8.88
N TYR A 173 -1.71 3.97 -8.00
CA TYR A 173 -1.50 2.58 -8.38
C TYR A 173 -2.64 2.01 -9.23
N ALA A 174 -3.88 2.29 -8.85
CA ALA A 174 -5.07 1.85 -9.57
C ALA A 174 -5.97 3.02 -9.97
N GLN A 175 -5.95 4.12 -9.22
CA GLN A 175 -6.70 5.34 -9.52
C GLN A 175 -5.96 6.58 -8.98
N PRO A 176 -6.22 7.79 -9.53
CA PRO A 176 -5.58 9.02 -9.08
C PRO A 176 -5.77 9.27 -7.59
N GLY A 177 -4.69 9.67 -6.88
CA GLY A 177 -4.71 10.00 -5.47
C GLY A 177 -4.67 8.79 -4.52
N ASP A 178 -4.70 7.56 -5.02
CA ASP A 178 -4.52 6.37 -4.19
C ASP A 178 -3.05 6.11 -3.83
N GLN A 179 -2.86 5.24 -2.85
CA GLN A 179 -1.53 4.79 -2.47
C GLN A 179 -1.57 3.34 -2.00
N MET A 180 -0.65 2.54 -2.53
CA MET A 180 -0.32 1.22 -2.01
C MET A 180 1.08 1.24 -1.41
N THR A 181 1.23 0.75 -0.18
CA THR A 181 2.53 0.61 0.50
C THR A 181 2.75 -0.84 0.85
N LEU A 182 3.87 -1.40 0.41
CA LEU A 182 4.29 -2.76 0.71
C LEU A 182 5.53 -2.70 1.58
N THR A 183 5.43 -3.20 2.82
CA THR A 183 6.56 -3.30 3.75
C THR A 183 7.26 -4.64 3.54
N PHE A 184 8.55 -4.58 3.27
CA PHE A 184 9.39 -5.74 2.97
C PHE A 184 10.58 -5.80 3.93
N ASP A 185 10.87 -7.00 4.43
CA ASP A 185 12.09 -7.30 5.18
C ASP A 185 13.13 -7.87 4.21
N PRO A 186 14.18 -7.09 3.87
CA PRO A 186 15.21 -7.55 2.94
C PRO A 186 16.12 -8.64 3.52
N ALA A 187 16.27 -8.71 4.85
CA ALA A 187 17.10 -9.71 5.52
C ALA A 187 16.42 -11.08 5.52
N ALA A 188 15.12 -11.10 5.82
CA ALA A 188 14.31 -12.32 5.79
C ALA A 188 13.75 -12.63 4.39
N SER A 189 13.87 -11.72 3.43
CA SER A 189 13.23 -11.80 2.10
C SER A 189 11.73 -12.06 2.20
N LYS A 190 11.01 -11.27 3.02
CA LYS A 190 9.59 -11.45 3.32
C LYS A 190 8.80 -10.16 3.22
N VAL A 191 7.56 -10.28 2.75
CA VAL A 191 6.57 -9.23 2.88
C VAL A 191 6.01 -9.24 4.30
N ILE A 192 6.04 -8.10 4.98
CA ILE A 192 5.59 -7.95 6.37
C ILE A 192 4.15 -7.42 6.42
N SER A 193 3.85 -6.46 5.57
CA SER A 193 2.50 -5.87 5.50
C SER A 193 2.22 -5.23 4.15
N LEU A 194 0.93 -5.05 3.88
CA LEU A 194 0.43 -4.26 2.76
C LEU A 194 -0.59 -3.26 3.30
N SER A 195 -0.43 -1.99 2.94
CA SER A 195 -1.38 -0.93 3.25
C SER A 195 -1.90 -0.30 1.97
N ILE A 196 -3.22 -0.14 1.88
CA ILE A 196 -3.89 0.49 0.76
C ILE A 196 -4.74 1.63 1.30
N ASN A 197 -4.56 2.82 0.70
CA ASN A 197 -5.42 3.97 0.91
C ASN A 197 -6.02 4.33 -0.44
N THR A 198 -7.33 4.24 -0.55
CA THR A 198 -8.09 4.48 -1.79
C THR A 198 -9.49 5.00 -1.46
N TYR A 199 -10.39 5.08 -2.42
CA TYR A 199 -11.73 5.61 -2.23
C TYR A 199 -12.73 5.00 -3.22
N MET A 200 -14.03 5.04 -2.85
CA MET A 200 -15.15 4.60 -3.70
C MET A 200 -15.76 5.81 -4.40
N GLY A 201 -15.52 5.93 -5.73
CA GLY A 201 -16.15 6.98 -6.56
C GLY A 201 -15.69 8.41 -6.24
N GLN A 202 -15.63 8.81 -4.97
CA GLN A 202 -15.22 10.15 -4.53
C GLN A 202 -14.18 10.04 -3.40
N GLU A 203 -13.18 10.93 -3.36
CA GLU A 203 -12.10 10.94 -2.36
C GLU A 203 -12.58 10.97 -0.90
N LYS A 204 -13.75 11.60 -0.63
CA LYS A 204 -14.37 11.61 0.71
C LYS A 204 -14.86 10.23 1.17
N ASP A 205 -15.12 9.32 0.23
CA ASP A 205 -15.58 7.95 0.52
C ASP A 205 -14.37 7.01 0.65
N ALA A 206 -13.50 7.34 1.60
CA ALA A 206 -12.23 6.66 1.80
C ALA A 206 -12.43 5.17 2.13
N VAL A 207 -11.61 4.35 1.49
CA VAL A 207 -11.47 2.91 1.75
C VAL A 207 -10.02 2.62 2.07
N THR A 208 -9.75 2.03 3.24
CA THR A 208 -8.41 1.60 3.62
C THR A 208 -8.37 0.10 3.85
N LEU A 209 -7.28 -0.53 3.45
CA LEU A 209 -7.01 -1.94 3.74
C LEU A 209 -5.63 -2.07 4.37
N GLN A 210 -5.57 -2.70 5.54
CA GLN A 210 -4.33 -3.08 6.20
C GLN A 210 -4.23 -4.60 6.20
N VAL A 211 -3.12 -5.13 5.70
CA VAL A 211 -2.83 -6.56 5.67
C VAL A 211 -1.57 -6.82 6.48
N GLN A 212 -1.67 -7.66 7.50
CA GLN A 212 -0.55 -8.14 8.30
C GLN A 212 -0.19 -9.55 7.83
N MET A 213 1.11 -9.77 7.61
CA MET A 213 1.63 -11.07 7.23
C MET A 213 2.27 -11.75 8.44
N ALA A 214 2.22 -13.08 8.47
CA ALA A 214 2.98 -13.92 9.39
C ALA A 214 3.64 -15.06 8.63
N THR A 215 4.47 -15.85 9.32
CA THR A 215 5.24 -16.92 8.71
C THR A 215 4.91 -18.25 9.38
N LEU A 216 4.64 -19.26 8.59
CA LEU A 216 4.49 -20.64 9.03
C LEU A 216 5.87 -21.25 9.38
N PRO A 217 5.92 -22.37 10.13
CA PRO A 217 7.18 -23.01 10.53
C PRO A 217 8.08 -23.43 9.35
N ASP A 218 7.53 -23.69 8.18
CA ASP A 218 8.28 -24.02 6.96
C ASP A 218 8.77 -22.80 6.18
N GLY A 219 8.57 -21.60 6.72
CA GLY A 219 8.97 -20.35 6.08
C GLY A 219 7.93 -19.73 5.16
N THR A 220 6.81 -20.41 4.89
CA THR A 220 5.73 -19.88 4.04
C THR A 220 5.07 -18.67 4.69
N ASN A 221 4.98 -17.56 3.94
CA ASN A 221 4.36 -16.34 4.40
C ASN A 221 2.85 -16.37 4.13
N TYR A 222 2.03 -15.94 5.08
CA TYR A 222 0.57 -15.95 4.95
C TYR A 222 -0.06 -14.66 5.49
N VAL A 223 -1.26 -14.35 5.04
CA VAL A 223 -2.06 -13.25 5.60
C VAL A 223 -2.59 -13.68 6.96
N GLN A 224 -2.08 -13.07 8.02
CA GLN A 224 -2.54 -13.32 9.39
C GLN A 224 -3.82 -12.55 9.69
N GLN A 225 -3.82 -11.27 9.35
CA GLN A 225 -4.96 -10.38 9.59
C GLN A 225 -5.14 -9.39 8.45
N THR A 226 -6.38 -9.09 8.17
CA THR A 226 -6.78 -8.01 7.26
C THR A 226 -7.79 -7.13 7.96
N VAL A 227 -7.60 -5.80 7.90
CA VAL A 227 -8.56 -4.81 8.41
C VAL A 227 -8.94 -3.88 7.27
N LEU A 228 -10.19 -3.99 6.85
CA LEU A 228 -10.83 -3.10 5.88
C LEU A 228 -11.63 -2.06 6.64
N ASN A 229 -11.47 -0.78 6.28
CA ASN A 229 -12.32 0.30 6.75
C ASN A 229 -12.90 1.05 5.55
N ALA A 230 -14.23 1.16 5.49
CA ALA A 230 -14.96 1.86 4.45
C ALA A 230 -15.86 2.93 5.09
N THR A 231 -15.41 4.20 4.98
CA THR A 231 -15.95 5.32 5.78
C THR A 231 -17.37 5.70 5.41
N ALA A 232 -17.75 5.60 4.13
CA ALA A 232 -19.10 5.95 3.64
C ALA A 232 -20.22 5.18 4.34
N LYS A 233 -19.97 3.94 4.73
CA LYS A 233 -20.93 3.08 5.44
C LYS A 233 -20.55 2.85 6.91
N LYS A 234 -19.52 3.52 7.42
CA LYS A 234 -18.95 3.28 8.78
C LYS A 234 -18.73 1.79 9.02
N LEU A 235 -18.17 1.12 8.03
CA LEU A 235 -17.97 -0.31 7.96
C LEU A 235 -16.52 -0.65 8.28
N VAL A 236 -16.29 -1.55 9.25
CA VAL A 236 -14.99 -2.17 9.51
C VAL A 236 -15.16 -3.68 9.38
N VAL A 237 -14.30 -4.30 8.58
CA VAL A 237 -14.23 -5.77 8.44
C VAL A 237 -12.85 -6.22 8.86
N THR A 238 -12.78 -7.04 9.90
CA THR A 238 -11.55 -7.69 10.33
C THR A 238 -11.61 -9.15 9.95
N THR A 239 -10.63 -9.62 9.20
CA THR A 239 -10.49 -11.03 8.83
C THR A 239 -9.19 -11.55 9.43
N THR A 240 -9.26 -12.69 10.15
CA THR A 240 -8.10 -13.35 10.75
C THR A 240 -8.01 -14.77 10.21
N SER A 241 -6.82 -15.15 9.74
CA SER A 241 -6.53 -16.50 9.26
C SER A 241 -5.71 -17.27 10.30
N SER A 242 -6.12 -18.49 10.58
CA SER A 242 -5.53 -19.36 11.60
C SER A 242 -5.58 -20.84 11.16
N ASN A 243 -4.99 -21.72 11.97
CA ASN A 243 -5.07 -23.18 11.80
C ASN A 243 -4.64 -23.64 10.39
N TYR A 244 -3.49 -23.13 9.91
CA TYR A 244 -2.94 -23.57 8.64
C TYR A 244 -2.47 -25.01 8.72
N GLN A 245 -2.91 -25.84 7.77
CA GLN A 245 -2.57 -27.25 7.67
C GLN A 245 -2.21 -27.59 6.22
N LYS A 246 -1.11 -28.34 6.01
CA LYS A 246 -0.78 -28.84 4.67
C LYS A 246 -1.81 -29.86 4.23
N MET A 247 -2.30 -29.73 3.01
CA MET A 247 -3.16 -30.72 2.37
C MET A 247 -2.30 -31.88 1.85
N GLY A 248 -2.68 -33.12 2.16
CA GLY A 248 -1.99 -34.32 1.64
C GLY A 248 -0.75 -34.74 2.43
N GLY A 249 -0.68 -34.41 3.74
CA GLY A 249 0.25 -35.02 4.69
C GLY A 249 -0.30 -36.31 5.27
#